data_af38a3132e45d1d7ff38d12c556720ab
#
_entry.id   af38a3132e45d1d7ff38d12c556720ab
#
_cell.length_a   1.000
_cell.length_b   1.000
_cell.length_c   1.000
_cell.angle_alpha   90.00
_cell.angle_beta   90.00
_cell.angle_gamma   90.00
#
_symmetry.space_group_name_H-M   'P 1'
#
loop_
_entity.id
_entity.type
_entity.pdbx_description
1 polymer ?
#
loop_
_entity_poly.entity_id
_entity_poly.type
_entity_poly.pdbx_seq_one_letter_code
_entity_poly.pdbx_strand_id
1 'polypeptide(L)'
;VNRVEMSLLKGIDRVRDVLVENTERFAKGLPANNALLWGARGMGKSSLVKAAHAGVNAAFARNAKSGALKLVEIHREDIDSLPALMALTRGSSHRFIVFCDDLSFDAEDTTYKSLKAVLEGGIEGRPDNVIFYATSNRRHLMSRDMMENERSTAINPGETVEEKVSLSGRFGLWLGFHRCGAGSYTHLALPTTS
;
A
#
# COMPACT_ATOMS: atom_id res chain seq x y z
N VAL A 1 -2.34 -19.51 5.36
CA VAL A 1 -1.72 -18.19 5.53
C VAL A 1 -0.93 -18.24 6.82
N ASN A 2 0.42 -18.14 6.75
CA ASN A 2 1.26 -18.10 7.95
C ASN A 2 0.92 -16.83 8.73
N ARG A 3 0.31 -17.00 9.88
CA ARG A 3 -0.07 -15.93 10.78
C ARG A 3 1.12 -15.57 11.65
N VAL A 4 1.66 -14.36 11.48
CA VAL A 4 2.68 -13.82 12.37
C VAL A 4 1.97 -12.95 13.41
N GLU A 5 2.24 -13.22 14.69
CA GLU A 5 1.70 -12.39 15.76
C GLU A 5 2.39 -11.01 15.78
N MET A 6 1.60 -9.98 16.04
CA MET A 6 2.05 -8.58 16.06
C MET A 6 3.19 -8.35 17.06
N SER A 7 3.17 -9.06 18.19
CA SER A 7 4.19 -8.99 19.27
C SER A 7 5.59 -9.43 18.82
N LEU A 8 5.70 -10.21 17.75
CA LEU A 8 6.98 -10.70 17.23
C LEU A 8 7.69 -9.67 16.32
N LEU A 9 6.99 -8.60 15.92
CA LEU A 9 7.51 -7.56 15.03
C LEU A 9 8.12 -6.41 15.86
N LYS A 10 9.30 -6.66 16.45
CA LYS A 10 10.02 -5.67 17.26
C LYS A 10 10.66 -4.58 16.41
N GLY A 11 10.73 -3.35 16.95
CA GLY A 11 11.44 -2.22 16.33
C GLY A 11 10.63 -1.47 15.26
N ILE A 12 9.35 -1.82 15.04
CA ILE A 12 8.46 -1.17 14.08
C ILE A 12 7.13 -0.73 14.72
N ASP A 13 7.13 -0.51 16.04
CA ASP A 13 5.91 -0.23 16.80
C ASP A 13 5.10 0.94 16.22
N ARG A 14 5.75 2.05 15.90
CA ARG A 14 5.05 3.20 15.32
C ARG A 14 4.43 2.90 13.94
N VAL A 15 5.17 2.21 13.09
CA VAL A 15 4.69 1.82 11.76
C VAL A 15 3.51 0.86 11.90
N ARG A 16 3.61 -0.09 12.82
CA ARG A 16 2.54 -1.02 13.17
C ARG A 16 1.29 -0.28 13.63
N ASP A 17 1.43 0.63 14.61
CA ASP A 17 0.30 1.33 15.20
C ASP A 17 -0.44 2.18 14.17
N VAL A 18 0.28 2.88 13.29
CA VAL A 18 -0.31 3.66 12.19
C VAL A 18 -1.05 2.76 11.20
N LEU A 19 -0.46 1.62 10.81
CA LEU A 19 -1.11 0.71 9.87
C LEU A 19 -2.35 0.06 10.49
N VAL A 20 -2.29 -0.34 11.76
CA VAL A 20 -3.42 -0.93 12.47
C VAL A 20 -4.54 0.09 12.60
N GLU A 21 -4.26 1.33 13.02
CA GLU A 21 -5.26 2.40 13.12
C GLU A 21 -5.94 2.65 11.75
N ASN A 22 -5.16 2.76 10.67
CA ASN A 22 -5.69 2.95 9.32
C ASN A 22 -6.61 1.78 8.91
N THR A 23 -6.21 0.56 9.24
CA THR A 23 -6.98 -0.66 8.95
C THR A 23 -8.28 -0.72 9.77
N GLU A 24 -8.23 -0.33 11.06
CA GLU A 24 -9.42 -0.24 11.92
C GLU A 24 -10.40 0.82 11.43
N ARG A 25 -9.91 2.00 11.05
CA ARG A 25 -10.74 3.05 10.47
C ARG A 25 -11.46 2.55 9.23
N PHE A 26 -10.72 1.90 8.34
CA PHE A 26 -11.29 1.30 7.13
C PHE A 26 -12.36 0.25 7.47
N ALA A 27 -12.09 -0.65 8.40
CA ALA A 27 -13.05 -1.67 8.82
C ALA A 27 -14.34 -1.07 9.40
N LYS A 28 -14.25 0.09 10.06
CA LYS A 28 -15.39 0.86 10.61
C LYS A 28 -16.15 1.68 9.55
N GLY A 29 -15.71 1.70 8.31
CA GLY A 29 -16.28 2.54 7.26
C GLY A 29 -15.87 4.01 7.34
N LEU A 30 -14.86 4.33 8.12
CA LEU A 30 -14.30 5.67 8.23
C LEU A 30 -13.26 5.89 7.12
N PRO A 31 -12.97 7.16 6.77
CA PRO A 31 -11.91 7.49 5.81
C PRO A 31 -10.58 6.83 6.18
N ALA A 32 -9.96 6.17 5.20
CA ALA A 32 -8.68 5.49 5.35
C ALA A 32 -7.88 5.58 4.05
N ASN A 33 -6.56 5.49 4.17
CA ASN A 33 -5.63 5.70 3.06
C ASN A 33 -5.08 4.39 2.50
N ASN A 34 -4.81 4.38 1.19
CA ASN A 34 -3.94 3.37 0.62
C ASN A 34 -2.55 3.47 1.26
N ALA A 35 -1.87 2.36 1.46
CA ALA A 35 -0.58 2.35 2.15
C ALA A 35 0.53 1.68 1.32
N LEU A 36 1.69 2.32 1.28
CA LEU A 36 2.92 1.75 0.76
C LEU A 36 3.91 1.54 1.90
N LEU A 37 4.26 0.28 2.16
CA LEU A 37 5.28 -0.12 3.11
C LEU A 37 6.59 -0.35 2.36
N TRP A 38 7.62 0.45 2.63
CA TRP A 38 8.88 0.38 1.91
C TRP A 38 10.08 0.16 2.83
N GLY A 39 11.13 -0.46 2.32
CA GLY A 39 12.35 -0.76 3.07
C GLY A 39 13.00 -2.06 2.64
N ALA A 40 14.16 -2.38 3.16
CA ALA A 40 14.92 -3.55 2.77
C ALA A 40 14.12 -4.86 2.87
N ARG A 41 14.52 -5.84 2.08
CA ARG A 41 13.94 -7.19 2.12
C ARG A 41 14.12 -7.81 3.51
N GLY A 42 13.16 -8.63 3.93
CA GLY A 42 13.22 -9.33 5.23
C GLY A 42 12.88 -8.46 6.45
N MET A 43 12.40 -7.22 6.28
CA MET A 43 12.05 -6.32 7.39
C MET A 43 10.65 -6.55 7.97
N GLY A 44 9.91 -7.56 7.52
CA GLY A 44 8.59 -7.89 8.07
C GLY A 44 7.42 -7.09 7.48
N LYS A 45 7.59 -6.38 6.37
CA LYS A 45 6.54 -5.55 5.73
C LYS A 45 5.27 -6.35 5.43
N SER A 46 5.40 -7.45 4.68
CA SER A 46 4.28 -8.32 4.29
C SER A 46 3.63 -9.00 5.50
N SER A 47 4.46 -9.42 6.47
CA SER A 47 3.98 -9.98 7.73
C SER A 47 3.16 -8.98 8.53
N LEU A 48 3.54 -7.70 8.52
CA LEU A 48 2.80 -6.65 9.21
C LEU A 48 1.41 -6.43 8.59
N VAL A 49 1.29 -6.39 7.26
CA VAL A 49 -0.01 -6.26 6.59
C VAL A 49 -0.93 -7.41 6.98
N LYS A 50 -0.42 -8.65 6.89
CA LYS A 50 -1.19 -9.86 7.23
C LYS A 50 -1.59 -9.89 8.72
N ALA A 51 -0.70 -9.46 9.60
CA ALA A 51 -0.97 -9.38 11.04
C ALA A 51 -1.98 -8.27 11.38
N ALA A 52 -1.89 -7.09 10.76
CA ALA A 52 -2.85 -6.01 10.93
C ALA A 52 -4.27 -6.45 10.50
N HIS A 53 -4.40 -7.06 9.31
CA HIS A 53 -5.66 -7.63 8.85
C HIS A 53 -6.22 -8.65 9.85
N ALA A 54 -5.40 -9.62 10.28
CA ALA A 54 -5.85 -10.69 11.18
C ALA A 54 -6.29 -10.13 12.54
N GLY A 55 -5.53 -9.19 13.12
CA GLY A 55 -5.84 -8.56 14.40
C GLY A 55 -7.13 -7.76 14.36
N VAL A 56 -7.27 -6.89 13.35
CA VAL A 56 -8.48 -6.07 13.17
C VAL A 56 -9.70 -6.95 12.90
N ASN A 57 -9.58 -7.95 12.01
CA ASN A 57 -10.69 -8.83 11.70
C ASN A 57 -11.16 -9.66 12.93
N ALA A 58 -10.22 -10.11 13.76
CA ALA A 58 -10.54 -10.81 15.01
C ALA A 58 -11.26 -9.91 16.03
N ALA A 59 -10.88 -8.63 16.11
CA ALA A 59 -11.55 -7.66 16.97
C ALA A 59 -12.98 -7.34 16.48
N PHE A 60 -13.17 -7.24 15.16
CA PHE A 60 -14.48 -6.96 14.55
C PHE A 60 -15.42 -8.17 14.54
N ALA A 61 -14.90 -9.41 14.41
CA ALA A 61 -15.71 -10.63 14.44
C ALA A 61 -16.46 -10.81 15.77
N ARG A 62 -15.99 -10.18 16.85
CA ARG A 62 -16.68 -10.15 18.14
C ARG A 62 -17.89 -9.22 18.19
N ASN A 63 -17.98 -8.28 17.25
CA ASN A 63 -19.05 -7.29 17.14
C ASN A 63 -19.88 -7.57 15.87
N ALA A 64 -20.73 -8.54 15.91
CA ALA A 64 -21.44 -9.22 14.82
C ALA A 64 -22.27 -8.38 13.82
N LYS A 65 -22.09 -7.05 13.73
CA LYS A 65 -22.83 -6.18 12.80
C LYS A 65 -22.02 -5.66 11.62
N SER A 66 -20.70 -5.85 11.61
CA SER A 66 -19.84 -5.46 10.48
C SER A 66 -19.51 -6.65 9.60
N GLY A 67 -19.64 -6.51 8.29
CA GLY A 67 -19.18 -7.51 7.33
C GLY A 67 -17.70 -7.84 7.55
N ALA A 68 -17.29 -9.10 7.31
CA ALA A 68 -15.90 -9.51 7.51
C ALA A 68 -14.95 -8.69 6.61
N LEU A 69 -13.84 -8.23 7.19
CA LEU A 69 -12.74 -7.64 6.44
C LEU A 69 -12.00 -8.76 5.68
N LYS A 70 -11.94 -8.67 4.37
CA LYS A 70 -11.30 -9.65 3.51
C LYS A 70 -9.92 -9.16 3.06
N LEU A 71 -8.95 -10.06 3.00
CA LEU A 71 -7.64 -9.81 2.41
C LEU A 71 -7.55 -10.54 1.08
N VAL A 72 -7.35 -9.79 -0.01
CA VAL A 72 -7.13 -10.31 -1.35
C VAL A 72 -5.68 -10.02 -1.71
N GLU A 73 -4.87 -11.07 -1.80
CA GLU A 73 -3.48 -10.97 -2.21
C GLU A 73 -3.41 -11.11 -3.74
N ILE A 74 -2.74 -10.17 -4.40
CA ILE A 74 -2.48 -10.18 -5.83
C ILE A 74 -0.98 -10.14 -6.09
N HIS A 75 -0.56 -10.69 -7.22
CA HIS A 75 0.81 -10.57 -7.69
C HIS A 75 0.98 -9.34 -8.57
N ARG A 76 2.21 -8.90 -8.75
CA ARG A 76 2.54 -7.73 -9.61
C ARG A 76 2.02 -7.93 -11.04
N GLU A 77 2.10 -9.15 -11.55
CA GLU A 77 1.64 -9.54 -12.88
C GLU A 77 0.13 -9.39 -13.05
N ASP A 78 -0.62 -9.39 -11.95
CA ASP A 78 -2.09 -9.33 -11.95
C ASP A 78 -2.63 -7.89 -11.83
N ILE A 79 -1.76 -6.87 -11.78
CA ILE A 79 -2.17 -5.46 -11.59
C ILE A 79 -3.14 -5.00 -12.69
N ASP A 80 -3.01 -5.48 -13.91
CA ASP A 80 -3.95 -5.14 -15.00
C ASP A 80 -5.36 -5.69 -14.76
N SER A 81 -5.52 -6.66 -13.87
CA SER A 81 -6.83 -7.18 -13.46
C SER A 81 -7.53 -6.34 -12.39
N LEU A 82 -6.85 -5.35 -11.81
CA LEU A 82 -7.42 -4.50 -10.74
C LEU A 82 -8.77 -3.86 -11.11
N PRO A 83 -9.00 -3.31 -12.31
CA PRO A 83 -10.30 -2.76 -12.67
C PRO A 83 -11.43 -3.80 -12.58
N ALA A 84 -11.18 -5.03 -13.03
CA ALA A 84 -12.15 -6.12 -12.94
C ALA A 84 -12.40 -6.53 -11.48
N LEU A 85 -11.35 -6.60 -10.65
CA LEU A 85 -11.47 -6.86 -9.22
C LEU A 85 -12.29 -5.76 -8.52
N MET A 86 -12.06 -4.48 -8.86
CA MET A 86 -12.84 -3.37 -8.32
C MET A 86 -14.33 -3.49 -8.68
N ALA A 87 -14.64 -3.87 -9.92
CA ALA A 87 -16.01 -4.09 -10.35
C ALA A 87 -16.68 -5.23 -9.58
N LEU A 88 -15.99 -6.34 -9.33
CA LEU A 88 -16.48 -7.48 -8.57
C LEU A 88 -16.74 -7.16 -7.08
N THR A 89 -15.92 -6.29 -6.50
CA THR A 89 -16.04 -5.93 -5.08
C THR A 89 -17.11 -4.85 -4.85
N ARG A 90 -17.44 -4.08 -5.89
CA ARG A 90 -18.44 -3.01 -5.83
C ARG A 90 -19.80 -3.58 -5.45
N GLY A 91 -20.43 -2.99 -4.45
CA GLY A 91 -21.74 -3.44 -3.96
C GLY A 91 -21.71 -4.63 -2.99
N SER A 92 -20.54 -5.20 -2.71
CA SER A 92 -20.39 -6.19 -1.66
C SER A 92 -20.58 -5.56 -0.27
N SER A 93 -21.22 -6.29 0.65
CA SER A 93 -21.32 -5.92 2.06
C SER A 93 -19.99 -6.07 2.82
N HIS A 94 -19.01 -6.72 2.21
CA HIS A 94 -17.68 -6.91 2.79
C HIS A 94 -16.76 -5.74 2.43
N ARG A 95 -15.75 -5.52 3.26
CA ARG A 95 -14.64 -4.62 2.98
C ARG A 95 -13.41 -5.42 2.59
N PHE A 96 -12.63 -4.90 1.65
CA PHE A 96 -11.51 -5.61 1.05
C PHE A 96 -10.22 -4.81 1.21
N ILE A 97 -9.19 -5.47 1.73
CA ILE A 97 -7.81 -5.03 1.57
C ILE A 97 -7.26 -5.78 0.36
N VAL A 98 -6.96 -5.06 -0.72
CA VAL A 98 -6.20 -5.61 -1.84
C VAL A 98 -4.73 -5.39 -1.54
N PHE A 99 -3.97 -6.47 -1.47
CA PHE A 99 -2.58 -6.46 -1.06
C PHE A 99 -1.68 -6.96 -2.18
N CYS A 100 -0.72 -6.12 -2.60
CA CYS A 100 0.32 -6.47 -3.56
C CYS A 100 1.68 -6.49 -2.86
N ASP A 101 2.30 -7.66 -2.79
CA ASP A 101 3.64 -7.81 -2.20
C ASP A 101 4.72 -7.55 -3.25
N ASP A 102 5.83 -6.91 -2.83
CA ASP A 102 7.01 -6.60 -3.64
C ASP A 102 6.70 -5.82 -4.92
N LEU A 103 5.89 -4.76 -4.80
CA LEU A 103 5.51 -3.89 -5.89
C LEU A 103 6.71 -3.09 -6.40
N SER A 104 6.99 -3.20 -7.68
CA SER A 104 8.01 -2.41 -8.40
C SER A 104 7.66 -2.36 -9.88
N PHE A 105 8.08 -1.31 -10.56
CA PHE A 105 7.89 -1.14 -12.00
C PHE A 105 9.23 -0.91 -12.69
N ASP A 106 9.38 -1.50 -13.87
CA ASP A 106 10.49 -1.26 -14.76
C ASP A 106 10.16 -0.15 -15.76
N ALA A 107 11.16 0.33 -16.51
CA ALA A 107 11.00 1.46 -17.42
C ALA A 107 9.90 1.26 -18.47
N GLU A 108 9.83 0.07 -19.03
CA GLU A 108 8.90 -0.29 -20.11
C GLU A 108 7.55 -0.82 -19.61
N ASP A 109 7.40 -0.94 -18.28
CA ASP A 109 6.19 -1.49 -17.67
C ASP A 109 5.03 -0.49 -17.79
N THR A 110 3.92 -0.91 -18.39
CA THR A 110 2.71 -0.10 -18.58
C THR A 110 1.61 -0.41 -17.55
N THR A 111 1.77 -1.48 -16.76
CA THR A 111 0.78 -1.93 -15.77
C THR A 111 0.55 -0.91 -14.65
N TYR A 112 1.51 0.01 -14.43
CA TYR A 112 1.35 1.11 -13.47
C TYR A 112 0.13 2.00 -13.76
N LYS A 113 -0.36 2.06 -15.00
CA LYS A 113 -1.54 2.85 -15.37
C LYS A 113 -2.81 2.31 -14.72
N SER A 114 -2.96 0.99 -14.67
CA SER A 114 -4.07 0.33 -13.98
C SER A 114 -4.04 0.60 -12.48
N LEU A 115 -2.85 0.55 -11.86
CA LEU A 115 -2.70 0.91 -10.45
C LEU A 115 -2.99 2.41 -10.21
N LYS A 116 -2.50 3.29 -11.08
CA LYS A 116 -2.77 4.74 -11.00
C LYS A 116 -4.27 5.02 -10.96
N ALA A 117 -5.04 4.43 -11.88
CA ALA A 117 -6.49 4.59 -11.92
C ALA A 117 -7.18 4.17 -10.62
N VAL A 118 -6.73 3.08 -10.00
CA VAL A 118 -7.24 2.61 -8.70
C VAL A 118 -6.88 3.55 -7.55
N LEU A 119 -5.66 4.07 -7.53
CA LEU A 119 -5.20 4.96 -6.45
C LEU A 119 -5.82 6.36 -6.52
N GLU A 120 -6.08 6.86 -7.72
CA GLU A 120 -6.65 8.21 -7.95
C GLU A 120 -8.15 8.30 -7.63
N GLY A 121 -8.88 7.19 -7.69
CA GLY A 121 -10.28 7.15 -7.29
C GLY A 121 -11.21 7.95 -8.21
N GLY A 122 -11.15 7.76 -9.53
CA GLY A 122 -12.14 8.32 -10.48
C GLY A 122 -13.51 7.63 -10.39
N ILE A 123 -14.47 8.03 -11.27
CA ILE A 123 -15.83 7.46 -11.34
C ILE A 123 -15.82 5.92 -11.46
N GLU A 124 -14.79 5.36 -12.09
CA GLU A 124 -14.53 3.92 -12.19
C GLU A 124 -13.41 3.45 -11.25
N GLY A 125 -12.93 4.32 -10.37
CA GLY A 125 -11.82 4.04 -9.47
C GLY A 125 -12.18 3.12 -8.30
N ARG A 126 -11.35 3.17 -7.29
CA ARG A 126 -11.46 2.32 -6.10
C ARG A 126 -12.82 2.52 -5.40
N PRO A 127 -13.61 1.45 -5.19
CA PRO A 127 -14.84 1.53 -4.40
C PRO A 127 -14.54 1.86 -2.92
N ASP A 128 -15.51 2.45 -2.21
CA ASP A 128 -15.36 2.83 -0.79
C ASP A 128 -15.12 1.63 0.14
N ASN A 129 -15.51 0.45 -0.29
CA ASN A 129 -15.29 -0.80 0.43
C ASN A 129 -13.97 -1.51 0.08
N VAL A 130 -13.08 -0.85 -0.67
CA VAL A 130 -11.74 -1.38 -1.02
C VAL A 130 -10.66 -0.41 -0.57
N ILE A 131 -9.55 -0.94 -0.02
CA ILE A 131 -8.32 -0.22 0.25
C ILE A 131 -7.14 -1.00 -0.35
N PHE A 132 -6.12 -0.30 -0.85
CA PHE A 132 -4.97 -0.91 -1.49
C PHE A 132 -3.72 -0.77 -0.61
N TYR A 133 -3.11 -1.90 -0.28
CA TYR A 133 -1.84 -1.96 0.43
C TYR A 133 -0.77 -2.58 -0.46
N ALA A 134 0.42 -2.01 -0.45
CA ALA A 134 1.55 -2.56 -1.17
C ALA A 134 2.80 -2.59 -0.30
N THR A 135 3.69 -3.53 -0.58
CA THR A 135 5.06 -3.46 -0.08
C THR A 135 6.03 -3.20 -1.22
N SER A 136 7.16 -2.58 -0.93
CA SER A 136 8.24 -2.40 -1.87
C SER A 136 9.60 -2.49 -1.17
N ASN A 137 10.58 -3.00 -1.87
CA ASN A 137 11.96 -3.00 -1.38
C ASN A 137 12.65 -1.64 -1.63
N ARG A 138 11.99 -0.72 -2.32
CA ARG A 138 12.47 0.61 -2.68
C ARG A 138 11.53 1.69 -2.14
N ARG A 139 12.08 2.84 -1.81
CA ARG A 139 11.28 4.02 -1.42
C ARG A 139 10.43 4.52 -2.58
N HIS A 140 10.99 4.52 -3.76
CA HIS A 140 10.29 4.84 -5.01
C HIS A 140 10.04 3.53 -5.76
N LEU A 141 8.88 3.39 -6.37
CA LEU A 141 8.48 2.15 -7.06
C LEU A 141 9.28 1.86 -8.34
N MET A 142 10.31 2.68 -8.63
CA MET A 142 11.15 2.61 -9.82
C MET A 142 12.60 2.24 -9.55
N SER A 143 13.32 1.75 -10.59
CA SER A 143 14.73 1.41 -10.49
C SER A 143 15.61 2.67 -10.32
N ARG A 144 16.73 2.53 -9.58
CA ARG A 144 17.69 3.62 -9.36
C ARG A 144 18.28 4.17 -10.65
N ASP A 145 18.59 3.27 -11.58
CA ASP A 145 19.24 3.62 -12.86
C ASP A 145 18.41 4.59 -13.70
N MET A 146 17.09 4.53 -13.58
CA MET A 146 16.19 5.48 -14.23
C MET A 146 16.19 6.85 -13.56
N MET A 147 16.30 6.89 -12.24
CA MET A 147 16.35 8.16 -11.49
C MET A 147 17.70 8.87 -11.68
N GLU A 148 18.79 8.14 -11.89
CA GLU A 148 20.13 8.69 -12.12
C GLU A 148 20.35 9.12 -13.56
N ASN A 149 19.88 8.34 -14.53
CA ASN A 149 19.95 8.69 -15.97
C ASN A 149 19.15 9.95 -16.30
N GLU A 150 18.05 10.20 -15.62
CA GLU A 150 17.24 11.40 -15.83
C GLU A 150 17.83 12.65 -15.20
N ARG A 151 18.49 12.51 -14.04
CA ARG A 151 19.24 13.64 -13.46
C ARG A 151 20.42 14.08 -14.33
N SER A 152 20.98 13.17 -15.12
CA SER A 152 22.14 13.45 -15.98
C SER A 152 21.78 13.93 -17.39
N THR A 153 20.55 13.68 -17.87
CA THR A 153 20.10 14.01 -19.25
C THR A 153 18.94 15.00 -19.30
N ALA A 154 18.48 15.50 -18.15
CA ALA A 154 17.23 16.26 -18.06
C ALA A 154 17.33 17.68 -18.62
N ILE A 155 17.04 17.81 -19.92
CA ILE A 155 16.40 19.02 -20.45
C ILE A 155 14.87 18.82 -20.51
N ASN A 156 14.37 17.58 -20.57
CA ASN A 156 12.97 17.22 -20.40
C ASN A 156 12.89 15.77 -19.89
N PRO A 157 12.56 15.51 -18.61
CA PRO A 157 12.19 14.17 -18.18
C PRO A 157 10.96 13.73 -18.96
N GLY A 158 11.00 12.55 -19.58
CA GLY A 158 9.87 12.05 -20.34
C GLY A 158 8.62 11.97 -19.45
N GLU A 159 7.50 12.46 -19.94
CA GLU A 159 6.20 12.53 -19.25
C GLU A 159 5.82 11.23 -18.50
N THR A 160 6.23 10.09 -19.08
CA THR A 160 6.03 8.74 -18.54
C THR A 160 6.78 8.49 -17.22
N VAL A 161 7.92 9.14 -17.01
CA VAL A 161 8.75 8.92 -15.82
C VAL A 161 8.29 9.81 -14.69
N GLU A 162 7.91 11.05 -14.96
CA GLU A 162 7.24 11.90 -13.99
C GLU A 162 5.95 11.25 -13.48
N GLU A 163 5.19 10.61 -14.37
CA GLU A 163 3.99 9.87 -13.97
C GLU A 163 4.30 8.67 -13.05
N LYS A 164 5.35 7.92 -13.35
CA LYS A 164 5.75 6.76 -12.52
C LYS A 164 6.35 7.18 -11.18
N VAL A 165 7.14 8.25 -11.13
CA VAL A 165 7.66 8.81 -9.88
C VAL A 165 6.52 9.34 -9.02
N SER A 166 5.51 9.96 -9.63
CA SER A 166 4.34 10.47 -8.92
C SER A 166 3.44 9.37 -8.37
N LEU A 167 3.51 8.14 -8.91
CA LEU A 167 2.67 7.02 -8.48
C LEU A 167 2.81 6.68 -7.00
N SER A 168 4.03 6.68 -6.50
CA SER A 168 4.27 6.44 -5.08
C SER A 168 3.65 7.55 -4.21
N GLY A 169 3.64 8.80 -4.67
CA GLY A 169 3.01 9.93 -3.98
C GLY A 169 1.48 9.83 -3.84
N ARG A 170 0.84 8.95 -4.63
CA ARG A 170 -0.61 8.72 -4.56
C ARG A 170 -1.05 7.79 -3.45
N PHE A 171 -0.12 7.11 -2.80
CA PHE A 171 -0.41 6.43 -1.54
C PHE A 171 -0.53 7.48 -0.43
N GLY A 172 -1.65 7.50 0.26
CA GLY A 172 -1.88 8.44 1.36
C GLY A 172 -1.05 8.12 2.62
N LEU A 173 -0.56 6.89 2.75
CA LEU A 173 0.31 6.44 3.82
C LEU A 173 1.62 5.87 3.27
N TRP A 174 2.74 6.40 3.76
CA TRP A 174 4.08 5.91 3.47
C TRP A 174 4.75 5.44 4.73
N LEU A 175 5.00 4.17 4.84
CA LEU A 175 5.53 3.52 6.03
C LEU A 175 6.91 2.94 5.74
N GLY A 176 7.94 3.62 6.23
CA GLY A 176 9.34 3.23 6.05
C GLY A 176 9.82 2.26 7.11
N PHE A 177 10.46 1.17 6.68
CA PHE A 177 11.13 0.20 7.53
C PHE A 177 12.64 0.44 7.46
N HIS A 178 13.21 0.86 8.57
CA HIS A 178 14.64 1.08 8.71
C HIS A 178 15.23 0.01 9.63
N ARG A 179 16.44 -0.46 9.34
CA ARG A 179 17.17 -1.26 10.32
C ARG A 179 17.41 -0.38 11.54
N CYS A 180 17.11 -0.89 12.72
CA CYS A 180 17.43 -0.19 13.97
C CYS A 180 18.95 -0.04 14.10
N GLY A 181 19.46 1.09 13.59
CA GLY A 181 20.72 1.66 14.04
C GLY A 181 20.35 2.74 15.04
N ALA A 182 21.05 2.84 16.16
CA ALA A 182 20.80 3.87 17.16
C ALA A 182 20.77 5.26 16.49
N GLY A 183 19.56 5.87 16.36
CA GLY A 183 19.42 7.24 15.88
C GLY A 183 18.51 7.51 14.67
N SER A 184 17.69 6.60 14.20
CA SER A 184 16.87 6.84 13.00
C SER A 184 15.52 7.47 13.32
N TYR A 185 15.35 8.74 12.96
CA TYR A 185 14.05 9.43 12.95
C TYR A 185 13.23 9.04 11.72
N THR A 186 12.00 8.64 11.94
CA THR A 186 11.04 8.32 10.87
C THR A 186 10.38 9.61 10.40
N HIS A 187 10.63 10.05 9.16
CA HIS A 187 9.85 11.11 8.55
C HIS A 187 8.48 10.57 8.11
N LEU A 188 7.44 10.99 8.81
CA LEU A 188 6.06 10.89 8.33
C LEU A 188 5.79 12.12 7.45
N ALA A 189 5.57 11.91 6.16
CA ALA A 189 4.91 12.92 5.36
C ALA A 189 3.41 12.80 5.62
N LEU A 190 2.86 13.71 6.41
CA LEU A 190 1.42 13.90 6.51
C LEU A 190 0.95 14.62 5.23
N PRO A 191 -0.18 14.22 4.63
CA PRO A 191 -0.76 15.00 3.55
C PRO A 191 -1.17 16.36 4.10
N THR A 192 -0.69 17.44 3.48
CA THR A 192 -1.21 18.78 3.70
C THR A 192 -2.64 18.82 3.17
N THR A 193 -3.59 18.98 4.07
CA THR A 193 -4.97 19.36 3.75
C THR A 193 -4.96 20.78 3.19
N SER A 194 -5.36 20.94 1.96
CA SER A 194 -5.90 22.17 1.40
C SER A 194 -7.33 21.91 1.00
#